data_cedb698059664758dde65552dffc4d61
#
_entry.id   cedb698059664758dde65552dffc4d61
#
_cell.length_a   1.000
_cell.length_b   1.000
_cell.length_c   1.000
_cell.angle_alpha   90.00
_cell.angle_beta   90.00
_cell.angle_gamma   90.00
#
_symmetry.space_group_name_H-M   'P 1'
#
loop_
_entity.id
_entity.type
_entity.pdbx_description
1 polymer ?
#
loop_
_entity_poly.entity_id
_entity_poly.type
_entity_poly.pdbx_seq_one_letter_code
_entity_poly.pdbx_strand_id
1 'polypeptide(L)'
;MVDVSTKSPTKREAEASAFVVLQPKVLKALPKSPKGDPLEVARLAGIMAAKRTADLIPMCHPLPLAHVDVQMRLCENGVAIASKVSTTAVTGVEMEALVAASIAALTVYDMLKALDKGIEIREIVLERKSGGRSGEYRRARKKTGADRRVRKKT
;
A
#
# COMPACT_ATOMS: atom_id res chain seq x y z
N MET A 1 13.52 16.20 -12.19
CA MET A 1 12.60 15.20 -12.77
C MET A 1 13.23 14.63 -14.04
N VAL A 2 13.14 13.32 -14.27
CA VAL A 2 13.78 12.69 -15.45
C VAL A 2 12.98 13.01 -16.70
N ASP A 3 13.69 13.38 -17.81
CA ASP A 3 13.04 13.59 -19.11
C ASP A 3 12.51 12.25 -19.67
N VAL A 4 11.24 12.23 -20.03
CA VAL A 4 10.53 11.07 -20.60
C VAL A 4 9.91 11.36 -21.96
N SER A 5 10.20 12.50 -22.57
CA SER A 5 9.59 12.98 -23.83
C SER A 5 9.80 12.02 -25.00
N THR A 6 10.91 11.27 -25.02
CA THR A 6 11.25 10.31 -26.09
C THR A 6 10.71 8.90 -25.86
N LYS A 7 9.99 8.65 -24.73
CA LYS A 7 9.48 7.34 -24.39
C LYS A 7 8.05 7.14 -24.90
N SER A 8 7.80 6.00 -25.54
CA SER A 8 6.45 5.61 -25.92
C SER A 8 5.65 5.13 -24.68
N PRO A 9 4.36 5.47 -24.59
CA PRO A 9 3.49 4.94 -23.56
C PRO A 9 3.39 3.42 -23.64
N THR A 10 3.49 2.75 -22.49
CA THR A 10 3.32 1.29 -22.37
C THR A 10 2.47 0.98 -21.15
N LYS A 11 1.80 -0.19 -21.14
CA LYS A 11 1.07 -0.65 -19.97
C LYS A 11 2.02 -0.81 -18.78
N ARG A 12 1.63 -0.28 -17.64
CA ARG A 12 2.39 -0.29 -16.37
C ARG A 12 1.49 -0.77 -15.25
N GLU A 13 2.00 -1.64 -14.43
CA GLU A 13 1.33 -2.09 -13.20
C GLU A 13 2.33 -2.11 -12.06
N ALA A 14 1.87 -1.75 -10.86
CA ALA A 14 2.63 -1.89 -9.62
C ALA A 14 1.72 -2.32 -8.48
N GLU A 15 2.28 -3.12 -7.58
CA GLU A 15 1.65 -3.59 -6.36
C GLU A 15 2.57 -3.27 -5.18
N ALA A 16 2.01 -2.69 -4.13
CA ALA A 16 2.73 -2.41 -2.89
C ALA A 16 1.93 -2.93 -1.69
N SER A 17 2.59 -3.10 -0.57
CA SER A 17 1.97 -3.50 0.68
C SER A 17 2.45 -2.66 1.85
N ALA A 18 1.65 -2.65 2.91
CA ALA A 18 2.00 -2.14 4.23
C ALA A 18 1.34 -3.00 5.30
N PHE A 19 1.83 -2.93 6.52
CA PHE A 19 1.22 -3.59 7.66
C PHE A 19 1.14 -2.63 8.84
N VAL A 20 -0.05 -2.54 9.45
CA VAL A 20 -0.28 -1.76 10.67
C VAL A 20 -0.47 -2.72 11.82
N VAL A 21 0.47 -2.71 12.78
CA VAL A 21 0.41 -3.55 13.98
C VAL A 21 -0.58 -2.96 14.96
N LEU A 22 -1.56 -3.74 15.37
CA LEU A 22 -2.60 -3.34 16.31
C LEU A 22 -2.65 -4.34 17.48
N GLN A 23 -2.79 -3.82 18.69
CA GLN A 23 -3.04 -4.66 19.85
C GLN A 23 -4.46 -5.28 19.81
N PRO A 24 -4.70 -6.44 20.44
CA PRO A 24 -6.00 -7.10 20.45
C PRO A 24 -7.15 -6.20 20.97
N LYS A 25 -6.87 -5.33 21.95
CA LYS A 25 -7.83 -4.36 22.48
C LYS A 25 -8.33 -3.38 21.41
N VAL A 26 -7.42 -2.94 20.49
CA VAL A 26 -7.74 -2.01 19.42
C VAL A 26 -8.55 -2.71 18.34
N LEU A 27 -8.15 -3.94 17.96
CA LEU A 27 -8.89 -4.76 16.99
C LEU A 27 -10.35 -4.98 17.42
N LYS A 28 -10.59 -5.25 18.71
CA LYS A 28 -11.95 -5.43 19.26
C LYS A 28 -12.77 -4.12 19.25
N ALA A 29 -12.13 -2.97 19.24
CA ALA A 29 -12.78 -1.67 19.26
C ALA A 29 -13.08 -1.11 17.84
N LEU A 30 -12.51 -1.68 16.78
CA LEU A 30 -12.68 -1.22 15.39
C LEU A 30 -14.16 -0.98 15.00
N PRO A 31 -15.11 -1.91 15.27
CA PRO A 31 -16.51 -1.73 14.86
C PRO A 31 -17.23 -0.59 15.58
N LYS A 32 -16.65 -0.05 16.65
CA LYS A 32 -17.25 0.98 17.52
C LYS A 32 -16.60 2.35 17.35
N SER A 33 -15.82 2.58 16.26
CA SER A 33 -15.15 3.85 16.05
C SER A 33 -16.15 4.99 15.84
N PRO A 34 -16.08 6.07 16.64
CA PRO A 34 -16.96 7.22 16.46
C PRO A 34 -16.70 8.01 15.18
N LYS A 35 -15.58 7.76 14.51
CA LYS A 35 -15.18 8.39 13.24
C LYS A 35 -15.65 7.60 12.00
N GLY A 36 -16.51 6.59 12.18
CA GLY A 36 -16.92 5.69 11.10
C GLY A 36 -16.00 4.48 10.95
N ASP A 37 -16.12 3.76 9.82
CA ASP A 37 -15.29 2.58 9.53
C ASP A 37 -13.84 2.98 9.21
N PRO A 38 -12.86 2.68 10.08
CA PRO A 38 -11.48 3.08 9.86
C PRO A 38 -10.85 2.46 8.62
N LEU A 39 -11.28 1.26 8.22
CA LEU A 39 -10.72 0.57 7.08
C LEU A 39 -11.23 1.16 5.77
N GLU A 40 -12.52 1.50 5.68
CA GLU A 40 -13.07 2.16 4.51
C GLU A 40 -12.52 3.58 4.33
N VAL A 41 -12.38 4.35 5.40
CA VAL A 41 -11.77 5.69 5.34
C VAL A 41 -10.32 5.57 4.88
N ALA A 42 -9.55 4.60 5.39
CA ALA A 42 -8.17 4.37 4.98
C ALA A 42 -8.05 3.91 3.51
N ARG A 43 -8.96 3.04 3.06
CA ARG A 43 -9.04 2.61 1.66
C ARG A 43 -9.24 3.79 0.72
N LEU A 44 -10.21 4.64 0.99
CA LEU A 44 -10.49 5.83 0.20
C LEU A 44 -9.31 6.82 0.21
N ALA A 45 -8.70 7.04 1.37
CA ALA A 45 -7.54 7.91 1.50
C ALA A 45 -6.35 7.41 0.65
N GLY A 46 -6.10 6.10 0.63
CA GLY A 46 -5.07 5.49 -0.21
C GLY A 46 -5.34 5.69 -1.71
N ILE A 47 -6.58 5.50 -2.15
CA ILE A 47 -6.98 5.74 -3.55
C ILE A 47 -6.79 7.22 -3.93
N MET A 48 -7.20 8.14 -3.06
CA MET A 48 -7.03 9.58 -3.30
C MET A 48 -5.56 9.98 -3.36
N ALA A 49 -4.72 9.40 -2.48
CA ALA A 49 -3.30 9.68 -2.41
C ALA A 49 -2.56 9.20 -3.67
N ALA A 50 -2.89 8.02 -4.20
CA ALA A 50 -2.34 7.55 -5.47
C ALA A 50 -2.56 8.56 -6.61
N LYS A 51 -3.74 9.17 -6.68
CA LYS A 51 -4.10 10.17 -7.70
C LYS A 51 -3.36 11.51 -7.52
N ARG A 52 -2.73 11.73 -6.37
CA ARG A 52 -1.99 12.95 -6.00
C ARG A 52 -0.51 12.69 -5.75
N THR A 53 0.02 11.59 -6.24
CA THR A 53 1.42 11.21 -5.99
C THR A 53 2.40 12.30 -6.42
N ALA A 54 2.18 12.95 -7.58
CA ALA A 54 3.04 14.02 -8.07
C ALA A 54 3.01 15.28 -7.18
N ASP A 55 1.92 15.51 -6.44
CA ASP A 55 1.83 16.62 -5.48
C ASP A 55 2.60 16.32 -4.18
N LEU A 56 2.79 15.04 -3.86
CA LEU A 56 3.43 14.58 -2.62
C LEU A 56 4.91 14.28 -2.80
N ILE A 57 5.30 13.78 -3.96
CA ILE A 57 6.67 13.32 -4.26
C ILE A 57 7.28 14.22 -5.34
N PRO A 58 8.22 15.10 -4.99
CA PRO A 58 8.64 16.23 -5.85
C PRO A 58 9.14 15.85 -7.23
N MET A 59 9.74 14.67 -7.40
CA MET A 59 10.34 14.23 -8.66
C MET A 59 9.46 13.28 -9.48
N CYS A 60 8.21 13.02 -9.03
CA CYS A 60 7.27 12.21 -9.76
C CYS A 60 6.56 13.00 -10.87
N HIS A 61 6.29 12.33 -11.98
CA HIS A 61 5.47 12.87 -13.06
C HIS A 61 3.98 12.74 -12.71
N PRO A 62 3.13 13.72 -13.06
CA PRO A 62 1.69 13.53 -12.99
C PRO A 62 1.26 12.48 -14.04
N LEU A 63 0.58 11.44 -13.59
CA LEU A 63 0.18 10.32 -14.45
C LEU A 63 -1.34 10.15 -14.46
N PRO A 64 -1.96 9.93 -15.63
CA PRO A 64 -3.36 9.50 -15.72
C PRO A 64 -3.44 8.03 -15.29
N LEU A 65 -4.06 7.77 -14.13
CA LEU A 65 -4.23 6.40 -13.63
C LEU A 65 -5.48 5.75 -14.23
N ALA A 66 -5.32 4.55 -14.79
CA ALA A 66 -6.43 3.77 -15.33
C ALA A 66 -7.16 2.99 -14.23
N HIS A 67 -6.43 2.53 -13.19
CA HIS A 67 -7.00 1.76 -12.10
C HIS A 67 -6.18 1.95 -10.82
N VAL A 68 -6.88 2.09 -9.70
CA VAL A 68 -6.32 2.07 -8.35
C VAL A 68 -7.21 1.21 -7.47
N ASP A 69 -6.64 0.17 -6.87
CA ASP A 69 -7.30 -0.65 -5.88
C ASP A 69 -6.49 -0.64 -4.58
N VAL A 70 -7.18 -0.52 -3.45
CA VAL A 70 -6.57 -0.63 -2.11
C VAL A 70 -7.42 -1.59 -1.30
N GLN A 71 -6.82 -2.69 -0.89
CA GLN A 71 -7.46 -3.72 -0.10
C GLN A 71 -6.97 -3.69 1.34
N MET A 72 -7.90 -3.80 2.27
CA MET A 72 -7.66 -3.82 3.70
C MET A 72 -8.09 -5.18 4.25
N ARG A 73 -7.19 -5.89 4.93
CA ARG A 73 -7.50 -7.19 5.52
C ARG A 73 -7.12 -7.21 6.99
N LEU A 74 -8.11 -7.46 7.84
CA LEU A 74 -7.88 -7.71 9.27
C LEU A 74 -7.08 -9.01 9.44
N CYS A 75 -6.06 -8.94 10.28
CA CYS A 75 -5.22 -10.04 10.70
C CYS A 75 -5.25 -10.16 12.23
N GLU A 76 -4.75 -11.25 12.76
CA GLU A 76 -4.72 -11.52 14.21
C GLU A 76 -4.00 -10.42 15.03
N ASN A 77 -2.99 -9.77 14.43
CA ASN A 77 -2.15 -8.76 15.09
C ASN A 77 -2.13 -7.40 14.36
N GLY A 78 -3.12 -7.11 13.52
CA GLY A 78 -3.16 -5.85 12.81
C GLY A 78 -3.96 -5.83 11.52
N VAL A 79 -3.61 -4.90 10.64
CA VAL A 79 -4.22 -4.72 9.32
C VAL A 79 -3.16 -4.86 8.24
N ALA A 80 -3.36 -5.82 7.35
CA ALA A 80 -2.60 -5.93 6.11
C ALA A 80 -3.24 -5.06 5.04
N ILE A 81 -2.41 -4.28 4.36
CA ILE A 81 -2.79 -3.35 3.29
C ILE A 81 -2.11 -3.80 2.01
N ALA A 82 -2.86 -3.89 0.93
CA ALA A 82 -2.35 -4.12 -0.40
C ALA A 82 -2.88 -3.06 -1.35
N SER A 83 -2.01 -2.47 -2.15
CA SER A 83 -2.38 -1.52 -3.19
C SER A 83 -1.99 -2.05 -4.57
N LYS A 84 -2.81 -1.78 -5.56
CA LYS A 84 -2.54 -2.09 -6.97
C LYS A 84 -2.89 -0.89 -7.82
N VAL A 85 -1.96 -0.49 -8.68
CA VAL A 85 -2.14 0.65 -9.59
C VAL A 85 -1.76 0.23 -11.00
N SER A 86 -2.53 0.69 -11.98
CA SER A 86 -2.20 0.50 -13.39
C SER A 86 -2.46 1.74 -14.23
N THR A 87 -1.68 1.87 -15.29
CA THR A 87 -1.83 2.92 -16.31
C THR A 87 -1.22 2.50 -17.64
N THR A 88 -1.46 3.28 -18.68
CA THR A 88 -0.68 3.28 -19.91
C THR A 88 0.03 4.62 -20.01
N ALA A 89 1.34 4.63 -19.72
CA ALA A 89 2.12 5.86 -19.59
C ALA A 89 3.61 5.66 -19.93
N VAL A 90 4.34 6.75 -19.99
CA VAL A 90 5.78 6.80 -20.32
C VAL A 90 6.69 6.40 -19.16
N THR A 91 6.17 6.38 -17.93
CA THR A 91 6.91 5.95 -16.73
C THR A 91 6.09 5.00 -15.87
N GLY A 92 6.72 4.36 -14.88
CA GLY A 92 6.07 3.38 -14.00
C GLY A 92 5.19 4.03 -12.94
N VAL A 93 4.37 3.21 -12.27
CA VAL A 93 3.41 3.59 -11.22
C VAL A 93 3.78 3.02 -9.85
N GLU A 94 5.07 2.75 -9.65
CA GLU A 94 5.58 2.20 -8.39
C GLU A 94 5.32 3.16 -7.22
N MET A 95 5.51 4.46 -7.44
CA MET A 95 5.30 5.47 -6.40
C MET A 95 3.83 5.66 -6.07
N GLU A 96 2.95 5.59 -7.06
CA GLU A 96 1.50 5.64 -6.85
C GLU A 96 1.02 4.48 -5.97
N ALA A 97 1.54 3.27 -6.20
CA ALA A 97 1.22 2.11 -5.37
C ALA A 97 1.78 2.27 -3.94
N LEU A 98 3.05 2.70 -3.79
CA LEU A 98 3.67 2.93 -2.48
C LEU A 98 2.97 4.04 -1.70
N VAL A 99 2.64 5.16 -2.34
CA VAL A 99 1.92 6.29 -1.72
C VAL A 99 0.53 5.84 -1.27
N ALA A 100 -0.19 5.06 -2.10
CA ALA A 100 -1.49 4.50 -1.73
C ALA A 100 -1.41 3.67 -0.45
N ALA A 101 -0.48 2.72 -0.37
CA ALA A 101 -0.30 1.86 0.81
C ALA A 101 0.13 2.67 2.05
N SER A 102 1.02 3.65 1.87
CA SER A 102 1.52 4.51 2.96
C SER A 102 0.42 5.37 3.57
N ILE A 103 -0.36 6.06 2.74
CA ILE A 103 -1.41 6.96 3.23
C ILE A 103 -2.59 6.15 3.81
N ALA A 104 -2.90 4.98 3.26
CA ALA A 104 -3.87 4.08 3.88
C ALA A 104 -3.39 3.66 5.29
N ALA A 105 -2.12 3.28 5.46
CA ALA A 105 -1.57 2.92 6.77
C ALA A 105 -1.57 4.09 7.76
N LEU A 106 -1.18 5.28 7.33
CA LEU A 106 -1.24 6.50 8.15
C LEU A 106 -2.67 6.85 8.54
N THR A 107 -3.64 6.60 7.67
CA THR A 107 -5.06 6.85 7.96
C THR A 107 -5.59 5.86 8.99
N VAL A 108 -5.21 4.58 8.94
CA VAL A 108 -5.51 3.62 10.02
C VAL A 108 -4.95 4.13 11.35
N TYR A 109 -3.70 4.59 11.37
CA TYR A 109 -3.09 5.18 12.57
C TYR A 109 -3.91 6.37 13.08
N ASP A 110 -4.23 7.35 12.23
CA ASP A 110 -5.00 8.54 12.63
C ASP A 110 -6.36 8.20 13.21
N MET A 111 -7.07 7.27 12.59
CA MET A 111 -8.39 6.84 13.03
C MET A 111 -8.37 6.15 14.39
N LEU A 112 -7.27 5.49 14.75
CA LEU A 112 -7.15 4.63 15.93
C LEU A 112 -6.23 5.16 17.03
N LYS A 113 -5.46 6.23 16.79
CA LYS A 113 -4.47 6.79 17.75
C LYS A 113 -5.08 7.23 19.09
N ALA A 114 -6.38 7.49 19.15
CA ALA A 114 -7.06 7.80 20.42
C ALA A 114 -7.16 6.56 21.34
N LEU A 115 -7.16 5.34 20.75
CA LEU A 115 -7.20 4.06 21.49
C LEU A 115 -5.79 3.59 21.89
N ASP A 116 -4.81 3.82 21.02
CA ASP A 116 -3.42 3.43 21.26
C ASP A 116 -2.47 4.28 20.41
N LYS A 117 -1.59 5.03 21.05
CA LYS A 117 -0.54 5.81 20.36
C LYS A 117 0.67 4.97 19.95
N GLY A 118 0.77 3.74 20.49
CA GLY A 118 1.84 2.80 20.19
C GLY A 118 1.64 1.98 18.91
N ILE A 119 0.64 2.32 18.08
CA ILE A 119 0.43 1.69 16.78
C ILE A 119 1.67 1.87 15.91
N GLU A 120 2.13 0.79 15.31
CA GLU A 120 3.33 0.77 14.48
C GLU A 120 2.97 0.46 13.02
N ILE A 121 3.52 1.25 12.09
CA ILE A 121 3.42 0.98 10.64
C ILE A 121 4.70 0.28 10.22
N ARG A 122 4.58 -0.87 9.59
CA ARG A 122 5.69 -1.71 9.14
C ARG A 122 5.58 -2.07 7.66
N GLU A 123 6.71 -2.44 7.08
CA GLU A 123 6.82 -3.13 5.80
C GLU A 123 6.10 -2.42 4.63
N ILE A 124 6.28 -1.09 4.54
CA ILE A 124 5.87 -0.36 3.33
C ILE A 124 6.85 -0.74 2.22
N VAL A 125 6.41 -1.59 1.30
CA VAL A 125 7.30 -2.18 0.29
C VAL A 125 6.63 -2.33 -1.07
N LEU A 126 7.44 -2.24 -2.12
CA LEU A 126 7.03 -2.64 -3.46
C LEU A 126 7.07 -4.16 -3.57
N GLU A 127 5.94 -4.76 -3.90
CA GLU A 127 5.80 -6.22 -4.05
C GLU A 127 6.06 -6.66 -5.48
N ARG A 128 5.51 -5.91 -6.45
CA ARG A 128 5.62 -6.22 -7.86
C ARG A 128 5.55 -4.96 -8.70
N LYS A 129 6.24 -4.97 -9.82
CA LYS A 129 5.97 -4.04 -10.92
C LYS A 129 6.15 -4.75 -12.25
N SER A 130 5.45 -4.27 -13.27
CA SER A 130 5.61 -4.78 -14.64
C SER A 130 5.49 -3.65 -15.66
N GLY A 131 6.07 -3.89 -16.82
CA GLY A 131 6.12 -2.96 -17.94
C GLY A 131 7.38 -2.08 -17.97
N GLY A 132 7.61 -1.48 -19.14
CA GLY A 132 8.75 -0.62 -19.41
C GLY A 132 10.09 -1.35 -19.63
N ARG A 133 11.15 -0.55 -19.84
CA ARG A 133 12.50 -1.07 -20.16
C ARG A 133 13.09 -1.97 -19.06
N SER A 134 12.80 -1.69 -17.78
CA SER A 134 13.32 -2.46 -16.64
C SER A 134 12.56 -3.77 -16.40
N GLY A 135 11.60 -4.12 -17.26
CA GLY A 135 10.90 -5.39 -17.21
C GLY A 135 10.08 -5.62 -15.94
N GLU A 136 9.97 -6.87 -15.54
CA GLU A 136 9.23 -7.28 -14.35
C GLU A 136 10.14 -7.33 -13.11
N TYR A 137 9.61 -6.85 -11.98
CA TYR A 137 10.19 -7.02 -10.66
C TYR A 137 9.17 -7.71 -9.76
N ARG A 138 9.63 -8.67 -8.99
CA ARG A 138 8.87 -9.31 -7.91
C ARG A 138 9.73 -9.43 -6.69
N ARG A 139 9.23 -8.92 -5.56
CA ARG A 139 9.94 -9.02 -4.28
C ARG A 139 10.11 -10.47 -3.86
N ALA A 140 11.35 -10.86 -3.54
CA ALA A 140 11.62 -12.15 -2.93
C ALA A 140 11.03 -12.17 -1.50
N ARG A 141 10.10 -13.08 -1.21
CA ARG A 141 9.57 -13.26 0.15
C ARG A 141 10.71 -13.69 1.07
N LYS A 142 11.06 -12.88 2.06
CA LYS A 142 11.87 -13.36 3.18
C LYS A 142 11.05 -14.45 3.87
N LYS A 143 11.60 -15.66 4.00
CA LYS A 143 11.00 -16.73 4.84
C LYS A 143 10.96 -16.19 6.28
N THR A 144 9.82 -15.67 6.70
CA THR A 144 9.60 -15.30 8.09
C THR A 144 9.50 -16.58 8.92
N GLY A 145 10.06 -16.57 10.13
CA GLY A 145 10.15 -17.76 10.99
C GLY A 145 8.83 -18.45 11.36
N ALA A 146 7.68 -17.88 10.98
CA ALA A 146 6.35 -18.47 11.11
C ALA A 146 6.14 -19.68 10.17
N ASP A 147 6.77 -19.70 9.00
CA ASP A 147 6.67 -20.82 8.04
C ASP A 147 7.41 -22.10 8.50
N ARG A 148 8.29 -21.98 9.51
CA ARG A 148 9.02 -23.14 10.06
C ARG A 148 8.20 -24.01 11.01
N ARG A 149 7.06 -23.55 11.54
CA ARG A 149 6.25 -24.31 12.51
C ARG A 149 5.24 -25.27 11.88
N VAL A 150 4.91 -25.13 10.61
CA VAL A 150 3.92 -25.99 9.93
C VAL A 150 4.50 -27.29 9.39
N ARG A 151 5.84 -27.42 9.27
CA ARG A 151 6.50 -28.64 8.71
C ARG A 151 7.04 -29.64 9.73
N LYS A 152 6.64 -29.57 11.00
CA LYS A 152 7.05 -30.55 12.04
C LYS A 152 5.86 -31.23 12.72
N LYS A 153 4.85 -31.66 11.97
CA LYS A 153 3.85 -32.66 12.41
C LYS A 153 3.35 -33.41 11.19
N THR A 154 4.12 -34.33 10.72
CA THR A 154 3.71 -35.55 10.05
C THR A 154 4.74 -36.62 10.36
#